data_4eae93c79205a6cde59331a40a872201
#
_entry.id   4eae93c79205a6cde59331a40a872201
#
_cell.length_a   1.000
_cell.length_b   1.000
_cell.length_c   1.000
_cell.angle_alpha   90.00
_cell.angle_beta   90.00
_cell.angle_gamma   90.00
#
_symmetry.space_group_name_H-M   'P 1'
#
loop_
_entity.id
_entity.type
_entity.pdbx_description
1 polymer ?
#
loop_
_entity_poly.entity_id
_entity_poly.type
_entity_poly.pdbx_seq_one_letter_code
_entity_poly.pdbx_strand_id
1 'polypeptide(L)'
;MIIRDAINKDLDNIYEVVSLAFDEEQNVRDGEIIEARLVKELIKDNDDIVNLVAEDSVIVGHIFVSPVTLVPDTGLSCGQVAPLSVLPEFQSKGIGSSLMRAVIEKTKKKGLDALFLLGDPNYYKKFGF
;
A
#
# COMPACT_ATOMS: atom_id res chain seq x y z
N MET A 1 4.93 -11.68 -13.85
CA MET A 1 4.77 -10.89 -12.60
C MET A 1 3.79 -11.61 -11.67
N ILE A 2 4.09 -11.63 -10.40
CA ILE A 2 3.26 -12.28 -9.38
C ILE A 2 2.89 -11.26 -8.32
N ILE A 3 1.61 -11.24 -7.89
CA ILE A 3 1.17 -10.50 -6.70
C ILE A 3 0.95 -11.52 -5.60
N ARG A 4 1.60 -11.33 -4.47
CA ARG A 4 1.58 -12.24 -3.33
C ARG A 4 1.61 -11.50 -2.01
N ASP A 5 1.25 -12.20 -0.94
CA ASP A 5 1.43 -11.65 0.41
C ASP A 5 2.91 -11.42 0.69
N ALA A 6 3.21 -10.30 1.33
CA ALA A 6 4.56 -10.01 1.80
C ALA A 6 4.92 -10.93 2.97
N ILE A 7 6.19 -11.25 3.08
CA ILE A 7 6.75 -12.02 4.21
C ILE A 7 7.85 -11.20 4.86
N ASN A 8 8.30 -11.62 6.05
CA ASN A 8 9.24 -10.83 6.86
C ASN A 8 10.53 -10.47 6.12
N LYS A 9 11.04 -11.36 5.27
CA LYS A 9 12.27 -11.10 4.51
C LYS A 9 12.09 -10.03 3.42
N ASP A 10 10.86 -9.64 3.11
CA ASP A 10 10.58 -8.61 2.09
C ASP A 10 10.74 -7.18 2.62
N LEU A 11 10.87 -7.00 3.94
CA LEU A 11 10.84 -5.67 4.56
C LEU A 11 11.83 -4.68 3.95
N ASP A 12 13.09 -5.08 3.76
CA ASP A 12 14.10 -4.19 3.21
C ASP A 12 13.79 -3.80 1.76
N ASN A 13 13.32 -4.75 0.96
CA ASN A 13 12.93 -4.49 -0.43
C ASN A 13 11.69 -3.61 -0.51
N ILE A 14 10.72 -3.79 0.38
CA ILE A 14 9.54 -2.93 0.48
C ILE A 14 9.97 -1.50 0.82
N TYR A 15 10.84 -1.34 1.82
CA TYR A 15 11.37 -0.03 2.21
C TYR A 15 12.03 0.68 1.03
N GLU A 16 12.83 -0.04 0.24
CA GLU A 16 13.49 0.50 -0.93
C GLU A 16 12.50 0.91 -2.02
N VAL A 17 11.52 0.06 -2.33
CA VAL A 17 10.50 0.36 -3.35
C VAL A 17 9.69 1.60 -2.97
N VAL A 18 9.26 1.69 -1.72
CA VAL A 18 8.51 2.86 -1.23
C VAL A 18 9.38 4.11 -1.28
N SER A 19 10.64 4.00 -0.85
CA SER A 19 11.57 5.14 -0.86
C SER A 19 11.77 5.67 -2.28
N LEU A 20 11.93 4.80 -3.26
CA LEU A 20 12.15 5.22 -4.65
C LEU A 20 10.87 5.75 -5.30
N ALA A 21 9.71 5.17 -4.96
CA ALA A 21 8.42 5.62 -5.51
C ALA A 21 8.04 7.03 -5.04
N PHE A 22 8.43 7.39 -3.82
CA PHE A 22 8.13 8.69 -3.20
C PHE A 22 9.36 9.58 -3.08
N ASP A 23 10.38 9.39 -3.92
CA ASP A 23 11.64 10.13 -3.86
C ASP A 23 11.45 11.57 -4.36
N GLU A 24 10.85 12.40 -3.51
CA GLU A 24 10.65 13.83 -3.73
C GLU A 24 11.05 14.59 -2.47
N GLU A 25 11.58 15.81 -2.65
CA GLU A 25 12.11 16.60 -1.55
C GLU A 25 11.11 16.82 -0.41
N GLN A 26 9.83 17.07 -0.75
CA GLN A 26 8.78 17.29 0.25
C GLN A 26 8.48 16.04 1.08
N ASN A 27 8.90 14.87 0.66
CA ASN A 27 8.66 13.60 1.35
C ASN A 27 9.81 13.21 2.28
N VAL A 28 10.86 14.01 2.38
CA VAL A 28 12.03 13.70 3.20
C VAL A 28 11.91 14.31 4.60
N ARG A 29 12.18 13.50 5.62
CA ARG A 29 12.32 13.92 7.03
C ARG A 29 13.47 13.16 7.66
N ASP A 30 14.39 13.87 8.30
CA ASP A 30 15.53 13.26 8.99
C ASP A 30 16.35 12.30 8.10
N GLY A 31 16.48 12.66 6.81
CA GLY A 31 17.28 11.91 5.85
C GLY A 31 16.60 10.68 5.26
N GLU A 32 15.30 10.46 5.51
CA GLU A 32 14.58 9.34 4.90
C GLU A 32 13.20 9.76 4.37
N ILE A 33 12.63 8.93 3.50
CA ILE A 33 11.30 9.13 2.94
C ILE A 33 10.24 8.77 3.98
N ILE A 34 9.31 9.70 4.22
CA ILE A 34 8.27 9.55 5.27
C ILE A 34 7.44 8.29 5.06
N GLU A 35 6.99 8.07 3.82
CA GLU A 35 6.15 6.92 3.48
C GLU A 35 6.86 5.59 3.75
N ALA A 36 8.16 5.52 3.48
CA ALA A 36 8.97 4.33 3.72
C ALA A 36 9.12 4.04 5.21
N ARG A 37 9.35 5.09 6.01
CA ARG A 37 9.41 4.97 7.46
C ARG A 37 8.09 4.51 8.05
N LEU A 38 6.99 5.09 7.59
CA LEU A 38 5.64 4.73 8.04
C LEU A 38 5.36 3.25 7.79
N VAL A 39 5.61 2.78 6.58
CA VAL A 39 5.36 1.38 6.22
C VAL A 39 6.21 0.42 7.04
N LYS A 40 7.46 0.76 7.26
CA LYS A 40 8.37 -0.03 8.10
C LYS A 40 7.84 -0.19 9.52
N GLU A 41 7.35 0.90 10.12
CA GLU A 41 6.78 0.88 11.46
C GLU A 41 5.48 0.08 11.51
N LEU A 42 4.59 0.25 10.53
CA LEU A 42 3.33 -0.49 10.46
C LEU A 42 3.57 -2.00 10.31
N ILE A 43 4.54 -2.40 9.49
CA ILE A 43 4.88 -3.82 9.33
C ILE A 43 5.45 -4.39 10.64
N LYS A 44 6.35 -3.67 11.31
CA LYS A 44 6.92 -4.09 12.59
C LYS A 44 5.87 -4.26 13.67
N ASP A 45 4.85 -3.42 13.66
CA ASP A 45 3.77 -3.46 14.65
C ASP A 45 2.70 -4.50 14.30
N ASN A 46 2.85 -5.22 13.18
CA ASN A 46 1.88 -6.17 12.66
C ASN A 46 0.49 -5.53 12.48
N ASP A 47 0.48 -4.28 12.03
CA ASP A 47 -0.76 -3.48 11.89
C ASP A 47 -1.31 -3.56 10.46
N ASP A 48 -1.16 -4.71 9.81
CA ASP A 48 -1.62 -4.94 8.46
C ASP A 48 -2.93 -5.73 8.41
N ILE A 49 -3.89 -5.19 7.65
CA ILE A 49 -5.03 -5.98 7.16
C ILE A 49 -4.60 -6.71 5.90
N VAL A 50 -3.93 -5.99 4.99
CA VAL A 50 -3.37 -6.55 3.75
C VAL A 50 -1.99 -5.95 3.52
N ASN A 51 -1.03 -6.78 3.15
CA ASN A 51 0.33 -6.38 2.82
C ASN A 51 0.78 -7.22 1.62
N LEU A 52 0.75 -6.62 0.43
CA LEU A 52 1.03 -7.31 -0.83
C LEU A 52 2.22 -6.71 -1.54
N VAL A 53 2.99 -7.58 -2.20
CA VAL A 53 4.07 -7.18 -3.10
C VAL A 53 3.77 -7.65 -4.52
N ALA A 54 4.22 -6.88 -5.50
CA ALA A 54 4.31 -7.29 -6.89
C ALA A 54 5.76 -7.66 -7.18
N GLU A 55 5.97 -8.89 -7.62
CA GLU A 55 7.30 -9.44 -7.87
C GLU A 55 7.49 -9.79 -9.34
N ASP A 56 8.57 -9.27 -9.92
CA ASP A 56 9.01 -9.57 -11.29
C ASP A 56 10.52 -9.76 -11.24
N SER A 57 10.97 -10.95 -10.86
CA SER A 57 12.35 -11.31 -10.47
C SER A 57 12.83 -10.57 -9.23
N VAL A 58 12.42 -9.32 -9.06
CA VAL A 58 12.61 -8.51 -7.85
C VAL A 58 11.28 -7.90 -7.47
N ILE A 59 11.17 -7.37 -6.25
CA ILE A 59 9.97 -6.65 -5.84
C ILE A 59 9.95 -5.30 -6.54
N VAL A 60 8.88 -5.03 -7.30
CA VAL A 60 8.72 -3.82 -8.10
C VAL A 60 7.53 -2.96 -7.63
N GLY A 61 6.68 -3.49 -6.78
CA GLY A 61 5.54 -2.77 -6.25
C GLY A 61 5.10 -3.27 -4.89
N HIS A 62 4.35 -2.44 -4.18
CA HIS A 62 3.87 -2.74 -2.83
C HIS A 62 2.57 -1.99 -2.55
N ILE A 63 1.67 -2.61 -1.80
CA ILE A 63 0.46 -1.98 -1.30
C ILE A 63 0.19 -2.46 0.12
N PHE A 64 -0.28 -1.55 0.96
CA PHE A 64 -0.54 -1.81 2.37
C PHE A 64 -1.92 -1.30 2.76
N VAL A 65 -2.63 -2.07 3.57
CA VAL A 65 -3.90 -1.65 4.17
C VAL A 65 -3.79 -1.79 5.68
N SER A 66 -3.99 -0.71 6.39
CA SER A 66 -4.02 -0.66 7.85
C SER A 66 -5.43 -0.44 8.36
N PRO A 67 -5.75 -0.88 9.60
CA PRO A 67 -7.07 -0.64 10.17
C PRO A 67 -7.30 0.84 10.47
N VAL A 68 -8.55 1.28 10.31
CA VAL A 68 -9.00 2.64 10.61
C VAL A 68 -10.21 2.57 11.53
N THR A 69 -10.20 3.36 12.59
CA THR A 69 -11.34 3.54 13.47
C THR A 69 -12.03 4.87 13.15
N LEU A 70 -13.33 4.83 12.87
CA LEU A 70 -14.11 6.04 12.63
C LEU A 70 -14.48 6.69 13.97
N VAL A 71 -14.55 8.03 13.96
CA VAL A 71 -14.94 8.82 15.13
C VAL A 71 -16.17 9.65 14.75
N PRO A 72 -17.34 9.46 15.41
CA PRO A 72 -17.62 8.42 16.42
C PRO A 72 -17.56 7.00 15.85
N ASP A 73 -17.35 6.01 16.73
CA ASP A 73 -17.31 4.61 16.34
C ASP A 73 -18.67 4.17 15.81
N THR A 74 -18.67 3.68 14.57
CA THR A 74 -19.89 3.21 13.88
C THR A 74 -20.06 1.70 13.93
N GLY A 75 -19.08 0.97 14.49
CA GLY A 75 -19.04 -0.49 14.46
C GLY A 75 -18.64 -1.04 13.10
N LEU A 76 -18.28 -0.21 12.12
CA LEU A 76 -17.83 -0.65 10.81
C LEU A 76 -16.35 -1.06 10.83
N SER A 77 -16.04 -2.08 10.06
CA SER A 77 -14.67 -2.57 9.83
C SER A 77 -14.08 -1.83 8.64
N CYS A 78 -13.11 -0.95 8.90
CA CYS A 78 -12.55 -0.08 7.87
C CYS A 78 -11.05 -0.22 7.76
N GLY A 79 -10.53 0.01 6.55
CA GLY A 79 -9.10 0.04 6.28
C GLY A 79 -8.70 1.25 5.46
N GLN A 80 -7.46 1.67 5.64
CA GLN A 80 -6.84 2.73 4.84
C GLN A 80 -5.79 2.12 3.92
N VAL A 81 -5.90 2.43 2.63
CA VAL A 81 -4.89 2.05 1.64
C VAL A 81 -3.79 3.11 1.64
N ALA A 82 -2.63 2.75 2.14
CA ALA A 82 -1.44 3.61 2.11
C ALA A 82 -0.22 2.85 2.63
N PRO A 83 0.92 2.93 1.95
CA PRO A 83 1.07 3.50 0.60
C PRO A 83 0.74 2.50 -0.51
N LEU A 84 0.56 3.02 -1.72
CA LEU A 84 0.63 2.25 -2.96
C LEU A 84 1.89 2.70 -3.68
N SER A 85 2.81 1.80 -3.94
CA SER A 85 4.13 2.13 -4.48
C SER A 85 4.50 1.23 -5.64
N VAL A 86 5.04 1.82 -6.71
CA VAL A 86 5.61 1.10 -7.85
C VAL A 86 6.93 1.77 -8.19
N LEU A 87 7.98 0.97 -8.42
CA LEU A 87 9.28 1.50 -8.86
C LEU A 87 9.09 2.40 -10.08
N PRO A 88 9.78 3.55 -10.17
CA PRO A 88 9.60 4.50 -11.27
C PRO A 88 9.68 3.87 -12.65
N GLU A 89 10.65 2.98 -12.89
CA GLU A 89 10.82 2.34 -14.20
C GLU A 89 9.73 1.32 -14.53
N PHE A 90 8.90 0.94 -13.56
CA PHE A 90 7.80 0.00 -13.74
C PHE A 90 6.42 0.67 -13.70
N GLN A 91 6.37 1.99 -13.56
CA GLN A 91 5.10 2.74 -13.56
C GLN A 91 4.47 2.76 -14.95
N SER A 92 3.15 3.02 -14.99
CA SER A 92 2.35 3.09 -16.23
C SER A 92 2.30 1.76 -17.00
N LYS A 93 2.49 0.64 -16.33
CA LYS A 93 2.42 -0.71 -16.89
C LYS A 93 1.29 -1.55 -16.28
N GLY A 94 0.41 -0.93 -15.49
CA GLY A 94 -0.73 -1.60 -14.87
C GLY A 94 -0.45 -2.31 -13.55
N ILE A 95 0.76 -2.19 -12.98
CA ILE A 95 1.12 -2.86 -11.73
C ILE A 95 0.33 -2.28 -10.56
N GLY A 96 0.26 -0.95 -10.46
CA GLY A 96 -0.53 -0.28 -9.42
C GLY A 96 -2.00 -0.67 -9.48
N SER A 97 -2.58 -0.73 -10.68
CA SER A 97 -3.97 -1.16 -10.86
C SER A 97 -4.18 -2.62 -10.44
N SER A 98 -3.24 -3.50 -10.76
CA SER A 98 -3.31 -4.92 -10.35
C SER A 98 -3.23 -5.05 -8.82
N LEU A 99 -2.37 -4.28 -8.16
CA LEU A 99 -2.27 -4.25 -6.69
C LEU A 99 -3.58 -3.74 -6.07
N MET A 100 -4.16 -2.67 -6.59
CA MET A 100 -5.45 -2.14 -6.10
C MET A 100 -6.58 -3.16 -6.22
N ARG A 101 -6.69 -3.83 -7.38
CA ARG A 101 -7.73 -4.86 -7.57
C ARG A 101 -7.55 -6.03 -6.62
N ALA A 102 -6.31 -6.46 -6.39
CA ALA A 102 -6.00 -7.52 -5.44
C ALA A 102 -6.39 -7.13 -4.00
N VAL A 103 -6.12 -5.90 -3.59
CA VAL A 103 -6.51 -5.38 -2.27
C VAL A 103 -8.03 -5.35 -2.13
N ILE A 104 -8.75 -4.84 -3.12
CA ILE A 104 -10.21 -4.77 -3.08
C ILE A 104 -10.81 -6.17 -2.91
N GLU A 105 -10.32 -7.14 -3.67
CA GLU A 105 -10.78 -8.51 -3.56
C GLU A 105 -10.47 -9.13 -2.19
N LYS A 106 -9.25 -8.96 -1.69
CA LYS A 106 -8.85 -9.50 -0.38
C LYS A 106 -9.63 -8.88 0.77
N THR A 107 -9.85 -7.58 0.74
CA THR A 107 -10.60 -6.89 1.81
C THR A 107 -12.07 -7.27 1.79
N LYS A 108 -12.66 -7.49 0.63
CA LYS A 108 -14.02 -8.03 0.52
C LYS A 108 -14.11 -9.42 1.14
N LYS A 109 -13.17 -10.30 0.86
CA LYS A 109 -13.11 -11.65 1.43
C LYS A 109 -12.94 -11.63 2.95
N LYS A 110 -12.23 -10.64 3.48
CA LYS A 110 -12.04 -10.45 4.93
C LYS A 110 -13.25 -9.79 5.60
N GLY A 111 -14.24 -9.35 4.84
CA GLY A 111 -15.45 -8.75 5.37
C GLY A 111 -15.32 -7.29 5.78
N LEU A 112 -14.35 -6.56 5.22
CA LEU A 112 -14.27 -5.13 5.47
C LEU A 112 -15.49 -4.41 4.89
N ASP A 113 -16.00 -3.43 5.63
CA ASP A 113 -17.15 -2.63 5.23
C ASP A 113 -16.75 -1.47 4.31
N ALA A 114 -15.55 -0.89 4.52
CA ALA A 114 -15.10 0.25 3.72
C ALA A 114 -13.58 0.34 3.66
N LEU A 115 -13.11 0.89 2.53
CA LEU A 115 -11.72 1.29 2.32
C LEU A 115 -11.66 2.79 2.10
N PHE A 116 -10.65 3.41 2.71
CA PHE A 116 -10.35 4.83 2.53
C PHE A 116 -8.97 5.00 1.92
N LEU A 117 -8.80 6.06 1.14
CA LEU A 117 -7.50 6.46 0.62
C LEU A 117 -7.46 7.94 0.36
N LEU A 118 -6.24 8.50 0.31
CA LEU A 118 -5.97 9.84 -0.15
C LEU A 118 -5.18 9.75 -1.44
N GLY A 119 -5.59 10.49 -2.46
CA GLY A 119 -4.91 10.49 -3.76
C GLY A 119 -5.74 11.16 -4.84
N ASP A 120 -5.29 11.04 -6.08
CA ASP A 120 -5.96 11.64 -7.23
C ASP A 120 -7.27 10.92 -7.52
N PRO A 121 -8.44 11.60 -7.36
CA PRO A 121 -9.73 10.97 -7.66
C PRO A 121 -9.85 10.49 -9.11
N ASN A 122 -9.18 11.16 -10.04
CA ASN A 122 -9.21 10.76 -11.45
C ASN A 122 -8.56 9.38 -11.67
N TYR A 123 -7.57 9.04 -10.87
CA TYR A 123 -6.96 7.71 -10.92
C TYR A 123 -7.81 6.67 -10.20
N TYR A 124 -8.24 6.97 -8.96
CA TYR A 124 -8.88 5.97 -8.10
C TYR A 124 -10.36 5.72 -8.38
N LYS A 125 -11.06 6.65 -9.04
CA LYS A 125 -12.50 6.48 -9.35
C LYS A 125 -12.80 5.23 -10.19
N LYS A 126 -11.87 4.77 -11.02
CA LYS A 126 -12.03 3.57 -11.84
C LYS A 126 -12.13 2.28 -11.00
N PHE A 127 -11.74 2.33 -9.72
CA PHE A 127 -11.85 1.22 -8.78
C PHE A 127 -13.06 1.31 -7.88
N GLY A 128 -13.90 2.33 -8.05
CA GLY A 128 -15.11 2.54 -7.24
C GLY A 128 -14.95 3.50 -6.07
N PHE A 129 -13.84 4.22 -6.03
CA PHE A 129 -13.62 5.24 -5.00
C PHE A 129 -14.21 6.59 -5.36
#